data_0d27a431e0dd87ce13adff7df04feb57
#
_entry.id   0d27a431e0dd87ce13adff7df04feb57
#
_cell.length_a   1.000
_cell.length_b   1.000
_cell.length_c   1.000
_cell.angle_alpha   90.00
_cell.angle_beta   90.00
_cell.angle_gamma   90.00
#
_symmetry.space_group_name_H-M   'P 1'
#
loop_
_entity.id
_entity.type
_entity.pdbx_description
1 polymer ?
#
loop_
_entity_poly.entity_id
_entity_poly.type
_entity_poly.pdbx_seq_one_letter_code
_entity_poly.pdbx_strand_id
1 'polypeptide(L)'
;MDIRTKLVFTLVAVALTAMLVFGLIANGTAEHRFRESTTAQLDGLAAFKEAAVTQLVAGWSDRVGLVASRTALRVNLAGLKREGGSQFAERIEAILVDAEAASPLIVALGAYDTMGRLVASAGDATTLSALDQPTVGQSEDGTAVRFTGVVFRGSETPLAIFVAPMLQEGERVGVLRAVLLTTEIEELSGNQSGLGDTGETIVVVRDEAGVARVLHPLRFPPDGQEGSGFTVGAGDALARSLEGRPAEVMQTYVDYRGAPVLLATRLVPSTGWGVAVKIDRAEQERPIAEFRGQMRRLALALAAFAILFGTGIGIRVALPIHRMAETAEKIAAGDFAARANISQEDEVGMLARTFDGMAEALEKQVGLLSEYRKFFEVSIDMLCIAGTDGYFKRVNPAFSRELGWTQDELLARPFLDLVHEDDVASTLLEIEKLAGGSPTIRFDNRFLCRDGSYKWLRWNAYPEPESGRLYSIARRTGVSEASS
;
A
#
# COMPACT_ATOMS: atom_id res chain seq x y z
N MET A 1 23.41 -21.78 1.68
CA MET A 1 22.69 -20.86 0.77
C MET A 1 23.72 -19.97 0.11
N ASP A 2 23.84 -20.03 -1.19
CA ASP A 2 24.78 -19.27 -2.00
C ASP A 2 24.54 -17.76 -1.91
N ILE A 3 25.57 -16.93 -2.08
CA ILE A 3 25.51 -15.45 -2.02
C ILE A 3 24.43 -14.91 -2.96
N ARG A 4 24.30 -15.49 -4.15
CA ARG A 4 23.26 -15.19 -5.12
C ARG A 4 21.87 -15.30 -4.51
N THR A 5 21.57 -16.46 -3.91
CA THR A 5 20.25 -16.76 -3.33
C THR A 5 19.97 -15.87 -2.13
N LYS A 6 20.98 -15.57 -1.30
CA LYS A 6 20.87 -14.63 -0.17
C LYS A 6 20.53 -13.22 -0.66
N LEU A 7 21.23 -12.73 -1.66
CA LEU A 7 21.07 -11.36 -2.18
C LEU A 7 19.70 -11.17 -2.84
N VAL A 8 19.29 -12.11 -3.70
CA VAL A 8 17.96 -12.10 -4.33
C VAL A 8 16.87 -12.17 -3.27
N PHE A 9 17.00 -13.12 -2.32
CA PHE A 9 16.01 -13.29 -1.26
C PHE A 9 15.89 -12.04 -0.37
N THR A 10 17.01 -11.43 0.03
CA THR A 10 17.02 -10.22 0.85
C THR A 10 16.35 -9.05 0.13
N LEU A 11 16.68 -8.85 -1.15
CA LEU A 11 16.13 -7.74 -1.95
C LEU A 11 14.63 -7.90 -2.17
N VAL A 12 14.17 -9.12 -2.48
CA VAL A 12 12.75 -9.44 -2.62
C VAL A 12 12.03 -9.31 -1.27
N ALA A 13 12.61 -9.80 -0.18
CA ALA A 13 12.02 -9.70 1.15
C ALA A 13 11.86 -8.24 1.61
N VAL A 14 12.87 -7.39 1.40
CA VAL A 14 12.80 -5.95 1.72
C VAL A 14 11.73 -5.26 0.89
N ALA A 15 11.67 -5.53 -0.43
CA ALA A 15 10.65 -4.97 -1.30
C ALA A 15 9.23 -5.38 -0.87
N LEU A 16 9.01 -6.67 -0.61
CA LEU A 16 7.71 -7.18 -0.16
C LEU A 16 7.30 -6.63 1.21
N THR A 17 8.24 -6.49 2.13
CA THR A 17 7.97 -5.91 3.46
C THR A 17 7.59 -4.44 3.34
N ALA A 18 8.32 -3.65 2.57
CA ALA A 18 8.00 -2.25 2.31
C ALA A 18 6.62 -2.08 1.67
N MET A 19 6.29 -2.94 0.69
CA MET A 19 4.97 -2.95 0.04
C MET A 19 3.85 -3.31 1.00
N LEU A 20 4.07 -4.30 1.88
CA LEU A 20 3.08 -4.70 2.89
C LEU A 20 2.79 -3.54 3.84
N VAL A 21 3.84 -2.91 4.37
CA VAL A 21 3.70 -1.76 5.29
C VAL A 21 2.98 -0.59 4.60
N PHE A 22 3.41 -0.23 3.38
CA PHE A 22 2.75 0.82 2.62
C PHE A 22 1.28 0.49 2.32
N GLY A 23 0.98 -0.75 1.91
CA GLY A 23 -0.38 -1.21 1.63
C GLY A 23 -1.29 -1.16 2.87
N LEU A 24 -0.79 -1.53 4.04
CA LEU A 24 -1.54 -1.44 5.30
C LEU A 24 -1.84 0.02 5.67
N ILE A 25 -0.85 0.91 5.58
CA ILE A 25 -1.03 2.34 5.88
C ILE A 25 -2.01 2.97 4.88
N ALA A 26 -1.83 2.74 3.58
CA ALA A 26 -2.70 3.29 2.54
C ALA A 26 -4.14 2.81 2.68
N ASN A 27 -4.35 1.50 2.97
CA ASN A 27 -5.69 0.96 3.18
C ASN A 27 -6.35 1.54 4.45
N GLY A 28 -5.61 1.64 5.56
CA GLY A 28 -6.14 2.23 6.80
C GLY A 28 -6.52 3.71 6.63
N THR A 29 -5.67 4.49 5.95
CA THR A 29 -5.94 5.90 5.66
C THR A 29 -7.15 6.07 4.72
N ALA A 30 -7.26 5.23 3.68
CA ALA A 30 -8.38 5.25 2.74
C ALA A 30 -9.70 4.90 3.46
N GLU A 31 -9.71 3.89 4.31
CA GLU A 31 -10.89 3.49 5.07
C GLU A 31 -11.34 4.57 6.07
N HIS A 32 -10.38 5.19 6.77
CA HIS A 32 -10.70 6.27 7.71
C HIS A 32 -11.32 7.47 6.98
N ARG A 33 -10.68 7.94 5.91
CA ARG A 33 -11.21 9.05 5.09
C ARG A 33 -12.57 8.73 4.47
N PHE A 34 -12.77 7.50 4.03
CA PHE A 34 -14.05 7.06 3.51
C PHE A 34 -15.15 7.16 4.56
N ARG A 35 -14.90 6.66 5.78
CA ARG A 35 -15.86 6.74 6.88
C ARG A 35 -16.22 8.17 7.21
N GLU A 36 -15.25 9.05 7.36
CA GLU A 36 -15.47 10.47 7.64
C GLU A 36 -16.26 11.16 6.52
N SER A 37 -15.85 10.96 5.27
CA SER A 37 -16.51 11.58 4.11
C SER A 37 -17.95 11.09 3.95
N THR A 38 -18.19 9.77 4.06
CA THR A 38 -19.54 9.20 3.93
C THR A 38 -20.46 9.66 5.06
N THR A 39 -19.94 9.70 6.29
CA THR A 39 -20.72 10.19 7.44
C THR A 39 -21.09 11.65 7.25
N ALA A 40 -20.13 12.51 6.91
CA ALA A 40 -20.37 13.93 6.69
C ALA A 40 -21.34 14.19 5.53
N GLN A 41 -21.23 13.44 4.43
CA GLN A 41 -22.11 13.55 3.27
C GLN A 41 -23.55 13.18 3.61
N LEU A 42 -23.78 11.98 4.15
CA LEU A 42 -25.14 11.51 4.45
C LEU A 42 -25.80 12.33 5.57
N ASP A 43 -25.03 12.67 6.59
CA ASP A 43 -25.52 13.47 7.70
C ASP A 43 -25.86 14.91 7.25
N GLY A 44 -25.02 15.50 6.42
CA GLY A 44 -25.25 16.80 5.81
C GLY A 44 -26.46 16.80 4.87
N LEU A 45 -26.64 15.75 4.06
CA LEU A 45 -27.83 15.60 3.21
C LEU A 45 -29.10 15.42 4.04
N ALA A 46 -29.06 14.62 5.11
CA ALA A 46 -30.21 14.44 5.99
C ALA A 46 -30.61 15.77 6.69
N ALA A 47 -29.62 16.52 7.17
CA ALA A 47 -29.86 17.84 7.75
C ALA A 47 -30.44 18.86 6.73
N PHE A 48 -29.91 18.85 5.51
CA PHE A 48 -30.45 19.69 4.43
C PHE A 48 -31.92 19.35 4.10
N LYS A 49 -32.21 18.03 3.99
CA LYS A 49 -33.58 17.56 3.70
C LYS A 49 -34.54 17.86 4.85
N GLU A 50 -34.10 17.71 6.11
CA GLU A 50 -34.87 18.07 7.31
C GLU A 50 -35.22 19.56 7.30
N ALA A 51 -34.25 20.44 7.02
CA ALA A 51 -34.46 21.87 6.93
C ALA A 51 -35.45 22.23 5.80
N ALA A 52 -35.32 21.56 4.65
CA ALA A 52 -36.23 21.76 3.51
C ALA A 52 -37.67 21.34 3.82
N VAL A 53 -37.87 20.18 4.49
CA VAL A 53 -39.21 19.74 4.96
C VAL A 53 -39.76 20.74 5.97
N THR A 54 -38.94 21.18 6.92
CA THR A 54 -39.34 22.18 7.92
C THR A 54 -39.82 23.47 7.24
N GLN A 55 -39.10 23.96 6.24
CA GLN A 55 -39.46 25.15 5.49
C GLN A 55 -40.77 24.99 4.69
N LEU A 56 -40.95 23.81 4.05
CA LEU A 56 -42.22 23.50 3.35
C LEU A 56 -43.40 23.51 4.29
N VAL A 57 -43.31 22.85 5.43
CA VAL A 57 -44.38 22.80 6.42
C VAL A 57 -44.68 24.19 7.01
N ALA A 58 -43.64 24.98 7.25
CA ALA A 58 -43.81 26.37 7.65
C ALA A 58 -44.57 27.17 6.59
N GLY A 59 -44.22 27.02 5.30
CA GLY A 59 -44.93 27.65 4.17
C GLY A 59 -46.42 27.24 4.09
N TRP A 60 -46.73 25.97 4.36
CA TRP A 60 -48.11 25.50 4.45
C TRP A 60 -48.84 26.15 5.61
N SER A 61 -48.22 26.21 6.79
CA SER A 61 -48.79 26.89 7.96
C SER A 61 -49.07 28.35 7.70
N ASP A 62 -48.17 29.06 7.03
CA ASP A 62 -48.36 30.48 6.66
C ASP A 62 -49.54 30.66 5.68
N ARG A 63 -49.67 29.81 4.66
CA ARG A 63 -50.81 29.84 3.73
C ARG A 63 -52.14 29.64 4.44
N VAL A 64 -52.22 28.65 5.35
CA VAL A 64 -53.42 28.43 6.14
C VAL A 64 -53.71 29.59 7.08
N GLY A 65 -52.65 30.17 7.68
CA GLY A 65 -52.75 31.34 8.54
C GLY A 65 -53.30 32.59 7.78
N LEU A 66 -52.86 32.79 6.52
CA LEU A 66 -53.36 33.85 5.66
C LEU A 66 -54.87 33.71 5.37
N VAL A 67 -55.34 32.48 5.13
CA VAL A 67 -56.79 32.22 4.95
C VAL A 67 -57.55 32.51 6.25
N ALA A 68 -57.05 31.98 7.39
CA ALA A 68 -57.71 32.18 8.72
C ALA A 68 -57.73 33.66 9.17
N SER A 69 -56.74 34.46 8.72
CA SER A 69 -56.61 35.88 9.05
C SER A 69 -57.50 36.79 8.23
N ARG A 70 -58.19 36.30 7.17
CA ARG A 70 -59.06 37.11 6.33
C ARG A 70 -60.15 37.79 7.19
N THR A 71 -60.19 39.12 7.23
CA THR A 71 -61.07 39.88 8.07
C THR A 71 -62.55 39.56 7.81
N ALA A 72 -62.95 39.43 6.53
CA ALA A 72 -64.29 39.05 6.15
C ALA A 72 -64.74 37.71 6.72
N LEU A 73 -63.83 36.68 6.75
CA LEU A 73 -64.14 35.39 7.30
C LEU A 73 -64.39 35.45 8.81
N ARG A 74 -63.56 36.18 9.54
CA ARG A 74 -63.65 36.35 11.00
C ARG A 74 -64.86 37.12 11.41
N VAL A 75 -65.16 38.24 10.69
CA VAL A 75 -66.35 39.09 10.94
C VAL A 75 -67.63 38.30 10.70
N ASN A 76 -67.76 37.51 9.62
CA ASN A 76 -68.94 36.72 9.35
C ASN A 76 -69.11 35.58 10.40
N LEU A 77 -68.07 34.94 10.86
CA LEU A 77 -68.16 33.96 11.96
C LEU A 77 -68.56 34.60 13.28
N ALA A 78 -68.04 35.76 13.60
CA ALA A 78 -68.47 36.51 14.78
C ALA A 78 -69.91 36.96 14.64
N GLY A 79 -70.41 37.39 13.44
CA GLY A 79 -71.80 37.71 13.16
C GLY A 79 -72.73 36.51 13.33
N LEU A 80 -72.33 35.34 12.80
CA LEU A 80 -73.03 34.07 12.95
C LEU A 80 -73.21 33.71 14.43
N LYS A 81 -72.17 33.91 15.24
CA LYS A 81 -72.13 33.61 16.69
C LYS A 81 -73.14 34.59 17.43
N ARG A 82 -73.25 35.81 17.01
CA ARG A 82 -74.08 36.83 17.69
C ARG A 82 -75.52 36.84 17.22
N GLU A 83 -75.77 36.73 15.93
CA GLU A 83 -77.07 37.01 15.31
C GLU A 83 -77.70 35.72 14.72
N GLY A 84 -76.95 34.69 14.47
CA GLY A 84 -77.39 33.53 13.70
C GLY A 84 -77.68 33.93 12.22
N GLY A 85 -78.20 32.95 11.45
CA GLY A 85 -78.69 33.22 10.10
C GLY A 85 -77.83 32.64 8.98
N SER A 86 -78.46 32.03 7.96
CA SER A 86 -77.79 31.31 6.84
C SER A 86 -76.96 32.27 5.94
N GLN A 87 -77.32 33.57 5.90
CA GLN A 87 -76.56 34.55 5.10
C GLN A 87 -75.05 34.67 5.49
N PHE A 88 -74.71 34.44 6.76
CA PHE A 88 -73.33 34.45 7.19
C PHE A 88 -72.58 33.16 6.70
N ALA A 89 -73.26 32.00 6.78
CA ALA A 89 -72.71 30.76 6.25
C ALA A 89 -72.39 30.84 4.73
N GLU A 90 -73.35 31.36 3.95
CA GLU A 90 -73.17 31.58 2.49
C GLU A 90 -71.99 32.47 2.17
N ARG A 91 -71.81 33.57 2.95
CA ARG A 91 -70.64 34.47 2.79
C ARG A 91 -69.36 33.85 3.17
N ILE A 92 -69.34 33.02 4.23
CA ILE A 92 -68.16 32.23 4.66
C ILE A 92 -67.82 31.26 3.56
N GLU A 93 -68.79 30.52 3.02
CA GLU A 93 -68.60 29.58 1.92
C GLU A 93 -67.92 30.22 0.71
N ALA A 94 -68.48 31.40 0.25
CA ALA A 94 -67.91 32.13 -0.86
C ALA A 94 -66.46 32.57 -0.64
N ILE A 95 -66.07 32.94 0.59
CA ILE A 95 -64.72 33.33 0.95
C ILE A 95 -63.77 32.06 0.93
N LEU A 96 -64.30 30.91 1.37
CA LEU A 96 -63.56 29.65 1.38
C LEU A 96 -63.32 29.11 -0.05
N VAL A 97 -64.39 29.22 -0.92
CA VAL A 97 -64.26 28.84 -2.35
C VAL A 97 -63.23 29.72 -3.07
N ASP A 98 -63.21 31.03 -2.83
CA ASP A 98 -62.16 31.89 -3.36
C ASP A 98 -60.76 31.53 -2.83
N ALA A 99 -60.65 31.16 -1.59
CA ALA A 99 -59.38 30.79 -0.99
C ALA A 99 -58.87 29.42 -1.50
N GLU A 100 -59.73 28.47 -1.72
CA GLU A 100 -59.42 27.14 -2.29
C GLU A 100 -59.00 27.31 -3.76
N ALA A 101 -59.76 28.04 -4.57
CA ALA A 101 -59.40 28.28 -5.96
C ALA A 101 -58.08 29.03 -6.15
N ALA A 102 -57.64 29.80 -5.16
CA ALA A 102 -56.37 30.56 -5.20
C ALA A 102 -55.12 29.65 -4.97
N SER A 103 -55.27 28.39 -4.52
CA SER A 103 -54.13 27.52 -4.21
C SER A 103 -54.39 26.07 -4.64
N PRO A 104 -53.67 25.56 -5.64
CA PRO A 104 -53.84 24.18 -6.13
C PRO A 104 -53.47 23.11 -5.08
N LEU A 105 -52.79 23.48 -3.99
CA LEU A 105 -52.45 22.56 -2.90
C LEU A 105 -53.59 22.34 -1.92
N ILE A 106 -54.56 23.26 -1.88
CA ILE A 106 -55.70 23.14 -0.96
C ILE A 106 -56.77 22.23 -1.58
N VAL A 107 -57.02 21.12 -0.91
CA VAL A 107 -58.04 20.12 -1.32
C VAL A 107 -59.39 20.44 -0.71
N ALA A 108 -59.38 20.91 0.54
CA ALA A 108 -60.60 21.28 1.23
C ALA A 108 -60.32 22.30 2.36
N LEU A 109 -61.30 23.19 2.56
CA LEU A 109 -61.34 24.12 3.66
C LEU A 109 -62.65 23.97 4.40
N GLY A 110 -62.60 23.96 5.73
CA GLY A 110 -63.77 23.94 6.57
C GLY A 110 -63.69 25.01 7.67
N ALA A 111 -64.68 25.88 7.75
CA ALA A 111 -64.86 26.79 8.86
C ALA A 111 -65.78 26.18 9.93
N TYR A 112 -65.29 26.11 11.17
CA TYR A 112 -66.01 25.56 12.28
C TYR A 112 -66.28 26.62 13.35
N ASP A 113 -67.42 26.51 14.00
CA ASP A 113 -67.74 27.39 15.11
C ASP A 113 -66.92 27.06 16.38
N THR A 114 -67.16 27.81 17.46
CA THR A 114 -66.44 27.60 18.70
C THR A 114 -66.79 26.27 19.41
N MET A 115 -67.87 25.58 18.97
CA MET A 115 -68.33 24.28 19.44
C MET A 115 -67.80 23.11 18.55
N GLY A 116 -67.05 23.43 17.52
CA GLY A 116 -66.51 22.46 16.56
C GLY A 116 -67.51 21.99 15.49
N ARG A 117 -68.64 22.68 15.32
CA ARG A 117 -69.60 22.33 14.26
C ARG A 117 -69.20 23.01 12.96
N LEU A 118 -69.28 22.26 11.86
CA LEU A 118 -69.00 22.77 10.53
C LEU A 118 -70.03 23.83 10.14
N VAL A 119 -69.58 25.03 9.82
CA VAL A 119 -70.39 26.17 9.37
C VAL A 119 -70.50 26.22 7.88
N ALA A 120 -69.38 26.16 7.19
CA ALA A 120 -69.27 26.23 5.74
C ALA A 120 -67.97 25.48 5.27
N SER A 121 -67.95 25.04 4.04
CA SER A 121 -66.80 24.33 3.47
C SER A 121 -66.62 24.69 1.99
N ALA A 122 -65.40 24.51 1.50
CA ALA A 122 -65.03 24.55 0.08
C ALA A 122 -64.14 23.39 -0.29
N GLY A 123 -64.13 23.01 -1.55
CA GLY A 123 -63.37 21.87 -2.06
C GLY A 123 -64.02 20.52 -1.75
N ASP A 124 -63.23 19.49 -1.50
CA ASP A 124 -63.74 18.13 -1.25
C ASP A 124 -64.37 17.98 0.14
N ALA A 125 -65.69 18.15 0.18
CA ALA A 125 -66.48 18.03 1.40
C ALA A 125 -66.46 16.59 1.98
N THR A 126 -66.23 15.57 1.15
CA THR A 126 -66.17 14.18 1.63
C THR A 126 -64.91 13.96 2.48
N THR A 127 -63.82 14.62 2.14
CA THR A 127 -62.61 14.62 2.94
C THR A 127 -62.84 15.23 4.33
N LEU A 128 -63.53 16.39 4.39
CA LEU A 128 -63.80 17.04 5.67
C LEU A 128 -64.74 16.23 6.56
N SER A 129 -65.71 15.57 5.96
CA SER A 129 -66.73 14.78 6.72
C SER A 129 -66.16 13.45 7.23
N ALA A 130 -65.12 12.91 6.59
CA ALA A 130 -64.43 11.71 7.03
C ALA A 130 -63.47 11.95 8.21
N LEU A 131 -63.14 13.21 8.50
CA LEU A 131 -62.25 13.60 9.61
C LEU A 131 -63.07 13.85 10.86
N ASP A 132 -62.52 13.42 12.00
CA ASP A 132 -63.10 13.75 13.30
C ASP A 132 -63.23 15.26 13.47
N GLN A 133 -64.19 15.68 14.28
CA GLN A 133 -64.37 17.12 14.57
C GLN A 133 -63.04 17.72 15.10
N PRO A 134 -62.63 18.90 14.62
CA PRO A 134 -61.40 19.48 15.08
C PRO A 134 -61.47 19.71 16.58
N THR A 135 -60.62 18.99 17.32
CA THR A 135 -60.52 19.24 18.75
C THR A 135 -60.04 20.67 18.96
N VAL A 136 -60.93 21.51 19.44
CA VAL A 136 -60.66 22.91 19.81
C VAL A 136 -59.90 22.91 21.15
N GLY A 137 -58.84 22.08 21.22
CA GLY A 137 -58.04 21.92 22.43
C GLY A 137 -57.28 23.20 22.78
N GLN A 138 -57.15 23.45 24.06
CA GLN A 138 -56.35 24.51 24.66
C GLN A 138 -54.89 24.33 24.24
N SER A 139 -54.44 25.09 23.27
CA SER A 139 -53.03 25.33 23.05
C SER A 139 -52.59 26.39 24.06
N GLU A 140 -51.42 26.22 24.67
CA GLU A 140 -50.88 27.21 25.63
C GLU A 140 -50.80 28.63 25.06
N ASP A 141 -50.71 28.79 23.72
CA ASP A 141 -50.71 30.10 23.03
C ASP A 141 -51.93 30.40 22.13
N GLY A 142 -52.82 29.47 21.87
CA GLY A 142 -54.14 29.67 21.22
C GLY A 142 -54.20 30.40 19.86
N THR A 143 -53.06 30.87 19.33
CA THR A 143 -52.99 31.79 18.19
C THR A 143 -52.32 31.22 16.96
N ALA A 144 -51.53 30.13 17.11
CA ALA A 144 -50.73 29.60 16.02
C ALA A 144 -51.47 28.53 15.21
N VAL A 145 -51.19 28.49 13.91
CA VAL A 145 -51.56 27.37 13.02
C VAL A 145 -50.82 26.13 13.45
N ARG A 146 -51.51 25.00 13.51
CA ARG A 146 -50.92 23.71 13.89
C ARG A 146 -51.17 22.63 12.86
N PHE A 147 -50.15 21.85 12.58
CA PHE A 147 -50.27 20.55 11.93
C PHE A 147 -50.95 19.58 12.88
N THR A 148 -51.97 18.84 12.42
CA THR A 148 -52.72 17.90 13.26
C THR A 148 -52.60 16.44 12.85
N GLY A 149 -52.24 16.17 11.58
CA GLY A 149 -52.09 14.80 11.11
C GLY A 149 -52.00 14.67 9.62
N VAL A 150 -51.82 13.43 9.15
CA VAL A 150 -51.86 13.04 7.74
C VAL A 150 -52.87 11.94 7.53
N VAL A 151 -53.68 12.10 6.46
CA VAL A 151 -54.62 11.07 6.00
C VAL A 151 -54.10 10.38 4.75
N PHE A 152 -54.11 9.06 4.76
CA PHE A 152 -53.78 8.23 3.62
C PHE A 152 -55.05 7.68 2.98
N ARG A 153 -55.15 7.80 1.64
CA ARG A 153 -56.27 7.30 0.85
C ARG A 153 -55.78 6.30 -0.16
N GLY A 154 -55.56 5.05 0.30
CA GLY A 154 -55.00 4.01 -0.55
C GLY A 154 -53.61 4.40 -1.10
N SER A 155 -53.42 4.39 -2.42
CA SER A 155 -52.19 4.76 -3.10
C SER A 155 -52.12 6.19 -3.60
N GLU A 156 -53.15 7.01 -3.30
CA GLU A 156 -53.18 8.42 -3.68
C GLU A 156 -52.18 9.26 -2.84
N THR A 157 -51.95 10.50 -3.30
CA THR A 157 -51.13 11.48 -2.56
C THR A 157 -51.71 11.74 -1.18
N PRO A 158 -50.97 11.56 -0.09
CA PRO A 158 -51.47 11.81 1.24
C PRO A 158 -51.84 13.26 1.47
N LEU A 159 -52.71 13.47 2.41
CA LEU A 159 -53.27 14.79 2.74
C LEU A 159 -52.82 15.23 4.11
N ALA A 160 -52.18 16.41 4.19
CA ALA A 160 -51.77 17.03 5.44
C ALA A 160 -52.90 17.94 5.98
N ILE A 161 -53.20 17.81 7.28
CA ILE A 161 -54.26 18.52 7.96
C ILE A 161 -53.68 19.60 8.85
N PHE A 162 -54.18 20.82 8.64
CA PHE A 162 -53.84 21.97 9.47
C PHE A 162 -55.07 22.56 10.10
N VAL A 163 -54.90 23.08 11.30
CA VAL A 163 -55.96 23.76 12.05
C VAL A 163 -55.45 25.13 12.50
N ALA A 164 -56.21 26.17 12.16
CA ALA A 164 -55.88 27.55 12.48
C ALA A 164 -57.00 28.19 13.31
N PRO A 165 -56.71 28.79 14.46
CA PRO A 165 -57.69 29.54 15.21
C PRO A 165 -58.07 30.84 14.48
N MET A 166 -59.36 31.18 14.45
CA MET A 166 -59.85 32.45 13.92
C MET A 166 -60.21 33.38 15.07
N LEU A 167 -59.45 34.46 15.17
CA LEU A 167 -59.59 35.44 16.27
C LEU A 167 -60.17 36.76 15.78
N GLN A 168 -61.16 37.27 16.48
CA GLN A 168 -61.71 38.63 16.25
C GLN A 168 -61.61 39.42 17.56
N GLU A 169 -60.90 40.54 17.54
CA GLU A 169 -60.63 41.37 18.70
C GLU A 169 -60.04 40.61 19.94
N GLY A 170 -59.23 39.62 19.65
CA GLY A 170 -58.57 38.75 20.65
C GLY A 170 -59.42 37.57 21.13
N GLU A 171 -60.73 37.54 20.79
CA GLU A 171 -61.60 36.42 21.09
C GLU A 171 -61.63 35.38 19.98
N ARG A 172 -61.64 34.05 20.32
CA ARG A 172 -61.79 32.99 19.34
C ARG A 172 -63.23 32.96 18.82
N VAL A 173 -63.43 33.21 17.52
CA VAL A 173 -64.74 33.13 16.86
C VAL A 173 -64.98 31.83 16.13
N GLY A 174 -63.92 31.04 15.88
CA GLY A 174 -64.02 29.73 15.25
C GLY A 174 -62.67 29.16 14.95
N VAL A 175 -62.64 28.08 14.14
CA VAL A 175 -61.47 27.37 13.72
C VAL A 175 -61.56 27.13 12.19
N LEU A 176 -60.48 27.37 11.48
CA LEU A 176 -60.31 26.95 10.12
C LEU A 176 -59.56 25.62 10.09
N ARG A 177 -60.09 24.60 9.43
CA ARG A 177 -59.39 23.40 9.05
C ARG A 177 -59.06 23.49 7.58
N ALA A 178 -57.79 23.25 7.23
CA ALA A 178 -57.31 23.15 5.88
C ALA A 178 -56.70 21.76 5.62
N VAL A 179 -57.00 21.19 4.48
CA VAL A 179 -56.51 19.94 4.01
C VAL A 179 -55.67 20.21 2.74
N LEU A 180 -54.39 19.85 2.78
CA LEU A 180 -53.46 20.16 1.72
C LEU A 180 -52.86 18.88 1.13
N LEU A 181 -52.53 18.91 -0.18
CA LEU A 181 -51.74 17.89 -0.84
C LEU A 181 -50.29 17.94 -0.36
N THR A 182 -49.66 16.76 -0.25
CA THR A 182 -48.24 16.64 0.13
C THR A 182 -47.32 16.51 -1.08
N THR A 183 -47.74 16.93 -2.29
CA THR A 183 -46.97 16.82 -3.54
C THR A 183 -45.63 17.52 -3.49
N GLU A 184 -45.48 18.64 -2.77
CA GLU A 184 -44.20 19.35 -2.60
C GLU A 184 -43.18 18.48 -1.83
N ILE A 185 -43.61 17.52 -0.96
CA ILE A 185 -42.77 16.55 -0.29
C ILE A 185 -42.30 15.48 -1.29
N GLU A 186 -43.17 15.06 -2.21
CA GLU A 186 -42.82 14.13 -3.28
C GLU A 186 -41.73 14.72 -4.19
N GLU A 187 -41.88 15.99 -4.61
CA GLU A 187 -40.87 16.69 -5.39
C GLU A 187 -39.53 16.80 -4.65
N LEU A 188 -39.56 17.13 -3.35
CA LEU A 188 -38.38 17.23 -2.51
C LEU A 188 -37.68 15.88 -2.36
N SER A 189 -38.43 14.78 -2.22
CA SER A 189 -37.94 13.43 -2.07
C SER A 189 -37.41 12.89 -3.40
N GLY A 190 -38.04 13.27 -4.52
CA GLY A 190 -37.62 12.93 -5.88
C GLY A 190 -36.32 13.62 -6.31
N ASN A 191 -35.89 14.67 -5.65
CA ASN A 191 -34.63 15.34 -5.94
C ASN A 191 -33.44 14.50 -5.41
N GLN A 192 -32.72 13.89 -6.33
CA GLN A 192 -31.62 12.94 -6.08
C GLN A 192 -30.23 13.61 -6.04
N SER A 193 -30.16 14.94 -6.05
CA SER A 193 -28.86 15.64 -6.03
C SER A 193 -28.01 15.22 -4.83
N GLY A 194 -26.82 14.70 -5.11
CA GLY A 194 -25.88 14.24 -4.09
C GLY A 194 -26.16 12.84 -3.53
N LEU A 195 -27.16 12.11 -4.03
CA LEU A 195 -27.59 10.80 -3.54
C LEU A 195 -27.07 9.61 -4.39
N GLY A 196 -26.41 9.86 -5.53
CA GLY A 196 -25.93 8.82 -6.43
C GLY A 196 -27.06 8.03 -7.13
N ASP A 197 -26.77 6.80 -7.52
CA ASP A 197 -27.68 5.97 -8.33
C ASP A 197 -28.74 5.27 -7.46
N THR A 198 -28.40 4.86 -6.25
CA THR A 198 -29.28 4.09 -5.36
C THR A 198 -29.84 4.87 -4.18
N GLY A 199 -29.34 6.10 -4.00
CA GLY A 199 -29.73 6.94 -2.88
C GLY A 199 -31.18 7.41 -2.95
N GLU A 200 -31.81 7.54 -1.80
CA GLU A 200 -33.21 7.89 -1.65
C GLU A 200 -33.44 8.72 -0.40
N THR A 201 -34.30 9.74 -0.51
CA THR A 201 -34.84 10.47 0.63
C THR A 201 -36.21 9.91 0.98
N ILE A 202 -36.44 9.55 2.22
CA ILE A 202 -37.70 9.00 2.70
C ILE A 202 -38.23 9.85 3.84
N VAL A 203 -39.47 10.35 3.69
CA VAL A 203 -40.18 11.06 4.76
C VAL A 203 -41.18 10.10 5.37
N VAL A 204 -41.06 9.87 6.67
CA VAL A 204 -41.89 8.95 7.46
C VAL A 204 -42.76 9.73 8.41
N VAL A 205 -44.01 9.36 8.51
CA VAL A 205 -44.99 9.97 9.41
C VAL A 205 -45.74 8.91 10.19
N ARG A 206 -46.36 9.27 11.31
CA ARG A 206 -47.36 8.40 11.96
C ARG A 206 -48.74 8.78 11.42
N ASP A 207 -49.50 7.73 11.01
CA ASP A 207 -50.90 7.91 10.69
C ASP A 207 -51.76 8.06 11.98
N GLU A 208 -53.08 8.25 11.81
CA GLU A 208 -54.02 8.39 12.92
C GLU A 208 -54.04 7.17 13.86
N ALA A 209 -53.74 5.99 13.35
CA ALA A 209 -53.61 4.74 14.11
C ALA A 209 -52.23 4.59 14.80
N GLY A 210 -51.32 5.56 14.62
CA GLY A 210 -49.94 5.51 15.16
C GLY A 210 -48.98 4.65 14.34
N VAL A 211 -49.41 4.14 13.18
CA VAL A 211 -48.57 3.31 12.31
C VAL A 211 -47.61 4.21 11.52
N ALA A 212 -46.35 3.83 11.48
CA ALA A 212 -45.36 4.56 10.67
C ALA A 212 -45.57 4.27 9.18
N ARG A 213 -45.70 5.31 8.36
CA ARG A 213 -45.90 5.22 6.92
C ARG A 213 -45.03 6.23 6.18
N VAL A 214 -44.62 5.85 4.96
CA VAL A 214 -43.90 6.74 4.05
C VAL A 214 -44.90 7.71 3.39
N LEU A 215 -44.55 8.99 3.40
CA LEU A 215 -45.44 10.08 2.95
C LEU A 215 -45.52 10.24 1.42
N HIS A 216 -44.61 9.66 0.69
CA HIS A 216 -44.48 9.76 -0.77
C HIS A 216 -44.21 8.39 -1.39
N PRO A 217 -44.36 8.23 -2.73
CA PRO A 217 -43.94 7.01 -3.42
C PRO A 217 -42.47 6.71 -3.20
N LEU A 218 -42.14 5.44 -2.95
CA LEU A 218 -40.75 4.98 -2.87
C LEU A 218 -40.10 5.02 -4.25
N ARG A 219 -38.82 5.29 -4.30
CA ARG A 219 -38.03 5.27 -5.55
C ARG A 219 -37.96 3.88 -6.17
N PHE A 220 -37.87 2.83 -5.36
CA PHE A 220 -37.76 1.43 -5.76
C PHE A 220 -38.85 0.60 -5.06
N PRO A 221 -40.14 0.84 -5.34
CA PRO A 221 -41.22 0.19 -4.61
C PRO A 221 -41.16 -1.34 -4.79
N PRO A 222 -41.50 -2.13 -3.77
CA PRO A 222 -41.74 -3.55 -3.94
C PRO A 222 -42.92 -3.79 -4.87
N ASP A 223 -42.94 -4.94 -5.56
CA ASP A 223 -43.99 -5.32 -6.49
C ASP A 223 -45.38 -5.18 -5.86
N GLY A 224 -46.27 -4.44 -6.54
CA GLY A 224 -47.65 -4.21 -6.08
C GLY A 224 -47.80 -3.17 -4.93
N GLN A 225 -46.73 -2.46 -4.57
CA GLN A 225 -46.78 -1.37 -3.56
C GLN A 225 -46.36 -0.03 -4.15
N GLU A 226 -46.77 0.21 -5.40
CA GLU A 226 -46.59 1.47 -6.08
C GLU A 226 -47.49 2.55 -5.44
N GLY A 227 -46.91 3.68 -5.09
CA GLY A 227 -47.64 4.81 -4.49
C GLY A 227 -47.21 5.16 -3.07
N SER A 228 -47.93 6.06 -2.44
CA SER A 228 -47.65 6.56 -1.10
C SER A 228 -48.23 5.63 -0.02
N GLY A 229 -47.77 5.78 1.23
CA GLY A 229 -48.33 5.05 2.36
C GLY A 229 -47.71 3.71 2.68
N PHE A 230 -46.51 3.43 2.10
CA PHE A 230 -45.76 2.21 2.46
C PHE A 230 -45.58 2.12 3.98
N THR A 231 -45.96 0.97 4.57
CA THR A 231 -45.91 0.74 6.01
C THR A 231 -44.49 0.37 6.44
N VAL A 232 -43.95 1.12 7.39
CA VAL A 232 -42.61 0.90 7.97
C VAL A 232 -42.77 0.03 9.22
N GLY A 233 -42.01 -1.09 9.28
CA GLY A 233 -42.01 -2.00 10.45
C GLY A 233 -41.50 -1.31 11.71
N ALA A 234 -42.06 -1.67 12.86
CA ALA A 234 -41.72 -1.07 14.18
C ALA A 234 -40.21 -1.22 14.55
N GLY A 235 -39.52 -2.22 14.01
CA GLY A 235 -38.07 -2.44 14.23
C GLY A 235 -37.17 -1.78 13.21
N ASP A 236 -37.73 -1.17 12.17
CA ASP A 236 -36.98 -0.54 11.07
C ASP A 236 -36.26 0.72 11.57
N ALA A 237 -35.07 0.95 11.01
CA ALA A 237 -34.31 2.16 11.27
C ALA A 237 -35.06 3.43 10.84
N LEU A 238 -35.94 3.37 9.83
CA LEU A 238 -36.82 4.44 9.42
C LEU A 238 -37.82 4.81 10.52
N ALA A 239 -38.39 3.84 11.24
CA ALA A 239 -39.30 4.11 12.34
C ALA A 239 -38.61 4.84 13.52
N ARG A 240 -37.32 4.60 13.71
CA ARG A 240 -36.52 5.29 14.76
C ARG A 240 -36.37 6.79 14.49
N SER A 241 -36.44 7.23 13.24
CA SER A 241 -36.40 8.66 12.90
C SER A 241 -37.53 9.44 13.58
N LEU A 242 -38.70 8.80 13.74
CA LEU A 242 -39.88 9.37 14.42
C LEU A 242 -39.71 9.52 15.95
N GLU A 243 -38.68 8.84 16.51
CA GLU A 243 -38.35 8.90 17.95
C GLU A 243 -37.26 9.93 18.24
N GLY A 244 -36.78 10.65 17.23
CA GLY A 244 -35.67 11.58 17.37
C GLY A 244 -34.32 10.92 17.64
N ARG A 245 -34.22 9.60 17.40
CA ARG A 245 -32.98 8.82 17.54
C ARG A 245 -32.25 8.81 16.19
N PRO A 246 -31.10 9.51 16.04
CA PRO A 246 -30.36 9.47 14.80
C PRO A 246 -29.83 8.07 14.55
N ALA A 247 -29.87 7.61 13.28
CA ALA A 247 -29.21 6.38 12.87
C ALA A 247 -27.70 6.60 12.87
N GLU A 248 -26.95 5.57 13.25
CA GLU A 248 -25.49 5.57 13.13
C GLU A 248 -25.12 5.33 11.67
N VAL A 249 -24.64 6.36 10.96
CA VAL A 249 -24.46 6.38 9.49
C VAL A 249 -23.62 5.18 9.00
N MET A 250 -22.58 4.78 9.75
CA MET A 250 -21.71 3.70 9.34
C MET A 250 -22.20 2.29 9.71
N GLN A 251 -23.33 2.21 10.44
CA GLN A 251 -23.98 0.93 10.68
C GLN A 251 -24.72 0.50 9.41
N THR A 252 -24.63 -0.79 9.10
CA THR A 252 -25.40 -1.36 7.99
C THR A 252 -26.82 -1.64 8.43
N TYR A 253 -27.78 -1.08 7.70
CA TYR A 253 -29.19 -1.35 7.86
C TYR A 253 -29.68 -2.16 6.66
N VAL A 254 -30.80 -2.83 6.80
CA VAL A 254 -31.48 -3.49 5.68
C VAL A 254 -32.71 -2.65 5.37
N ASP A 255 -32.85 -2.25 4.11
CA ASP A 255 -33.99 -1.45 3.68
C ASP A 255 -35.21 -2.34 3.30
N TYR A 256 -36.27 -1.69 2.86
CA TYR A 256 -37.53 -2.34 2.46
C TYR A 256 -37.38 -3.28 1.25
N ARG A 257 -36.26 -3.21 0.47
CA ARG A 257 -35.90 -4.13 -0.64
C ARG A 257 -35.10 -5.35 -0.14
N GLY A 258 -34.73 -5.37 1.13
CA GLY A 258 -33.78 -6.35 1.66
C GLY A 258 -32.30 -6.03 1.34
N ALA A 259 -32.01 -4.84 0.78
CA ALA A 259 -30.67 -4.43 0.41
C ALA A 259 -29.92 -3.83 1.63
N PRO A 260 -28.61 -4.10 1.77
CA PRO A 260 -27.79 -3.45 2.81
C PRO A 260 -27.53 -1.99 2.45
N VAL A 261 -27.91 -1.07 3.32
CA VAL A 261 -27.81 0.37 3.11
C VAL A 261 -27.09 1.06 4.27
N LEU A 262 -26.51 2.23 3.95
CA LEU A 262 -26.10 3.25 4.91
C LEU A 262 -27.23 4.26 5.04
N LEU A 263 -27.50 4.76 6.24
CA LEU A 263 -28.69 5.53 6.55
C LEU A 263 -28.34 6.66 7.52
N ALA A 264 -28.82 7.88 7.21
CA ALA A 264 -28.86 9.01 8.12
C ALA A 264 -30.30 9.40 8.38
N THR A 265 -30.69 9.64 9.63
CA THR A 265 -32.06 10.01 10.02
C THR A 265 -32.10 11.29 10.82
N ARG A 266 -33.18 12.07 10.62
CA ARG A 266 -33.48 13.31 11.35
C ARG A 266 -34.96 13.36 11.72
N LEU A 267 -35.28 14.04 12.80
CA LEU A 267 -36.67 14.35 13.21
C LEU A 267 -36.96 15.79 12.85
N VAL A 268 -38.12 16.05 12.24
CA VAL A 268 -38.67 17.39 12.01
C VAL A 268 -39.47 17.79 13.25
N PRO A 269 -38.98 18.70 14.09
CA PRO A 269 -39.60 18.96 15.38
C PRO A 269 -41.03 19.54 15.30
N SER A 270 -41.32 20.32 14.24
CA SER A 270 -42.60 21.00 14.05
C SER A 270 -43.77 20.05 13.76
N THR A 271 -43.50 18.88 13.20
CA THR A 271 -44.53 17.90 12.78
C THR A 271 -44.38 16.54 13.43
N GLY A 272 -43.17 16.24 14.00
CA GLY A 272 -42.84 14.91 14.47
C GLY A 272 -42.56 13.93 13.32
N TRP A 273 -42.30 14.42 12.08
CA TRP A 273 -41.94 13.57 10.94
C TRP A 273 -40.50 13.12 10.99
N GLY A 274 -40.24 11.91 10.52
CA GLY A 274 -38.88 11.41 10.33
C GLY A 274 -38.42 11.64 8.91
N VAL A 275 -37.22 12.17 8.74
CA VAL A 275 -36.54 12.27 7.45
C VAL A 275 -35.36 11.31 7.47
N ALA A 276 -35.27 10.46 6.45
CA ALA A 276 -34.20 9.51 6.28
C ALA A 276 -33.56 9.67 4.89
N VAL A 277 -32.24 9.64 4.87
CA VAL A 277 -31.46 9.60 3.64
C VAL A 277 -30.69 8.30 3.65
N LYS A 278 -30.89 7.46 2.64
CA LYS A 278 -30.21 6.18 2.50
C LYS A 278 -29.47 6.09 1.18
N ILE A 279 -28.44 5.24 1.14
CA ILE A 279 -27.72 4.85 -0.07
C ILE A 279 -27.27 3.41 0.07
N ASP A 280 -27.24 2.65 -1.01
CA ASP A 280 -26.78 1.26 -0.97
C ASP A 280 -25.30 1.21 -0.56
N ARG A 281 -25.01 0.33 0.40
CA ARG A 281 -23.64 0.15 0.89
C ARG A 281 -22.68 -0.23 -0.22
N ALA A 282 -23.13 -1.09 -1.15
CA ALA A 282 -22.34 -1.55 -2.29
C ALA A 282 -21.92 -0.40 -3.22
N GLU A 283 -22.81 0.58 -3.47
CA GLU A 283 -22.48 1.76 -4.25
C GLU A 283 -21.43 2.61 -3.56
N GLN A 284 -21.65 2.88 -2.30
CA GLN A 284 -20.76 3.74 -1.52
C GLN A 284 -19.36 3.13 -1.30
N GLU A 285 -19.27 1.80 -1.15
CA GLU A 285 -18.00 1.09 -1.00
C GLU A 285 -17.27 0.82 -2.33
N ARG A 286 -17.92 1.02 -3.48
CA ARG A 286 -17.33 0.75 -4.81
C ARG A 286 -16.00 1.45 -5.05
N PRO A 287 -15.81 2.76 -4.76
CA PRO A 287 -14.54 3.44 -4.96
C PRO A 287 -13.39 2.83 -4.14
N ILE A 288 -13.69 2.41 -2.91
CA ILE A 288 -12.70 1.72 -2.05
C ILE A 288 -12.35 0.33 -2.60
N ALA A 289 -13.34 -0.41 -3.08
CA ALA A 289 -13.12 -1.72 -3.68
C ALA A 289 -12.25 -1.63 -4.94
N GLU A 290 -12.49 -0.63 -5.78
CA GLU A 290 -11.68 -0.33 -6.96
C GLU A 290 -10.26 0.07 -6.59
N PHE A 291 -10.08 0.96 -5.61
CA PHE A 291 -8.78 1.34 -5.07
C PHE A 291 -8.00 0.14 -4.54
N ARG A 292 -8.64 -0.72 -3.74
CA ARG A 292 -8.01 -1.97 -3.25
C ARG A 292 -7.62 -2.89 -4.41
N GLY A 293 -8.44 -2.96 -5.45
CA GLY A 293 -8.15 -3.71 -6.68
C GLY A 293 -6.92 -3.17 -7.41
N GLN A 294 -6.78 -1.85 -7.53
CA GLN A 294 -5.61 -1.20 -8.13
C GLN A 294 -4.35 -1.44 -7.30
N MET A 295 -4.43 -1.30 -5.98
CA MET A 295 -3.31 -1.56 -5.07
C MET A 295 -2.83 -3.01 -5.16
N ARG A 296 -3.73 -4.00 -5.23
CA ARG A 296 -3.36 -5.40 -5.43
C ARG A 296 -2.64 -5.64 -6.75
N ARG A 297 -3.13 -5.05 -7.85
CA ARG A 297 -2.48 -5.16 -9.18
C ARG A 297 -1.08 -4.55 -9.17
N LEU A 298 -0.93 -3.36 -8.57
CA LEU A 298 0.37 -2.71 -8.41
C LEU A 298 1.32 -3.56 -7.56
N ALA A 299 0.85 -4.11 -6.46
CA ALA A 299 1.62 -4.99 -5.60
C ALA A 299 2.14 -6.23 -6.36
N LEU A 300 1.28 -6.89 -7.12
CA LEU A 300 1.67 -8.05 -7.95
C LEU A 300 2.69 -7.66 -9.03
N ALA A 301 2.51 -6.52 -9.69
CA ALA A 301 3.45 -6.04 -10.70
C ALA A 301 4.84 -5.74 -10.10
N LEU A 302 4.88 -5.08 -8.95
CA LEU A 302 6.14 -4.79 -8.25
C LEU A 302 6.81 -6.06 -7.71
N ALA A 303 6.04 -7.03 -7.22
CA ALA A 303 6.58 -8.33 -6.80
C ALA A 303 7.21 -9.08 -7.99
N ALA A 304 6.53 -9.13 -9.13
CA ALA A 304 7.06 -9.72 -10.36
C ALA A 304 8.33 -8.99 -10.81
N PHE A 305 8.32 -7.65 -10.80
CA PHE A 305 9.51 -6.85 -11.11
C PHE A 305 10.68 -7.15 -10.17
N ALA A 306 10.44 -7.21 -8.87
CA ALA A 306 11.49 -7.53 -7.87
C ALA A 306 12.11 -8.91 -8.10
N ILE A 307 11.31 -9.92 -8.45
CA ILE A 307 11.78 -11.26 -8.78
C ILE A 307 12.63 -11.24 -10.07
N LEU A 308 12.13 -10.61 -11.13
CA LEU A 308 12.85 -10.51 -12.41
C LEU A 308 14.17 -9.74 -12.26
N PHE A 309 14.11 -8.60 -11.59
CA PHE A 309 15.28 -7.76 -11.34
C PHE A 309 16.31 -8.44 -10.45
N GLY A 310 15.87 -9.05 -9.35
CA GLY A 310 16.74 -9.83 -8.47
C GLY A 310 17.40 -11.01 -9.18
N THR A 311 16.65 -11.72 -10.02
CA THR A 311 17.20 -12.82 -10.84
C THR A 311 18.21 -12.27 -11.84
N GLY A 312 17.92 -11.15 -12.49
CA GLY A 312 18.84 -10.47 -13.42
C GLY A 312 20.17 -10.10 -12.76
N ILE A 313 20.15 -9.49 -11.58
CA ILE A 313 21.35 -9.19 -10.79
C ILE A 313 22.08 -10.46 -10.41
N GLY A 314 21.36 -11.51 -9.96
CA GLY A 314 21.93 -12.79 -9.61
C GLY A 314 22.72 -13.43 -10.76
N ILE A 315 22.21 -13.34 -11.99
CA ILE A 315 22.87 -13.91 -13.17
C ILE A 315 24.03 -13.02 -13.63
N ARG A 316 23.86 -11.68 -13.67
CA ARG A 316 24.87 -10.76 -14.23
C ARG A 316 26.00 -10.41 -13.28
N VAL A 317 25.76 -10.45 -11.97
CA VAL A 317 26.76 -10.01 -10.98
C VAL A 317 27.19 -11.16 -10.08
N ALA A 318 26.26 -11.80 -9.38
CA ALA A 318 26.59 -12.77 -8.34
C ALA A 318 27.22 -14.06 -8.91
N LEU A 319 26.70 -14.58 -10.03
CA LEU A 319 27.20 -15.81 -10.63
C LEU A 319 28.62 -15.68 -11.18
N PRO A 320 28.98 -14.60 -11.93
CA PRO A 320 30.35 -14.37 -12.37
C PRO A 320 31.35 -14.23 -11.21
N ILE A 321 31.01 -13.49 -10.17
CA ILE A 321 31.88 -13.33 -8.99
C ILE A 321 32.11 -14.68 -8.31
N HIS A 322 31.08 -15.51 -8.21
CA HIS A 322 31.22 -16.86 -7.64
C HIS A 322 32.15 -17.74 -8.47
N ARG A 323 32.05 -17.70 -9.80
CA ARG A 323 32.96 -18.40 -10.71
C ARG A 323 34.40 -17.95 -10.55
N MET A 324 34.64 -16.65 -10.38
CA MET A 324 35.98 -16.14 -10.11
C MET A 324 36.56 -16.66 -8.79
N ALA A 325 35.72 -16.71 -7.73
CA ALA A 325 36.11 -17.25 -6.45
C ALA A 325 36.47 -18.74 -6.55
N GLU A 326 35.66 -19.57 -7.22
CA GLU A 326 35.97 -20.98 -7.48
C GLU A 326 37.28 -21.18 -8.28
N THR A 327 37.48 -20.28 -9.27
CA THR A 327 38.72 -20.33 -10.08
C THR A 327 39.93 -19.95 -9.24
N ALA A 328 39.79 -18.96 -8.34
CA ALA A 328 40.87 -18.61 -7.40
C ALA A 328 41.23 -19.78 -6.46
N GLU A 329 40.25 -20.53 -5.98
CA GLU A 329 40.47 -21.73 -5.16
C GLU A 329 41.25 -22.81 -5.96
N LYS A 330 40.92 -23.03 -7.25
CA LYS A 330 41.63 -23.96 -8.11
C LYS A 330 43.09 -23.55 -8.32
N ILE A 331 43.32 -22.25 -8.58
CA ILE A 331 44.68 -21.71 -8.73
C ILE A 331 45.47 -21.89 -7.41
N ALA A 332 44.85 -21.61 -6.27
CA ALA A 332 45.47 -21.82 -4.95
C ALA A 332 45.78 -23.29 -4.67
N ALA A 333 44.98 -24.22 -5.21
CA ALA A 333 45.23 -25.65 -5.12
C ALA A 333 46.31 -26.16 -6.11
N GLY A 334 46.86 -25.25 -6.97
CA GLY A 334 47.95 -25.59 -7.88
C GLY A 334 47.54 -25.77 -9.35
N ASP A 335 46.28 -25.60 -9.69
CA ASP A 335 45.80 -25.57 -11.07
C ASP A 335 45.95 -24.17 -11.66
N PHE A 336 47.16 -23.82 -12.07
CA PHE A 336 47.46 -22.48 -12.61
C PHE A 336 46.91 -22.25 -14.02
N ALA A 337 46.38 -23.29 -14.68
CA ALA A 337 45.74 -23.19 -15.97
C ALA A 337 44.25 -22.79 -15.89
N ALA A 338 43.67 -22.83 -14.68
CA ALA A 338 42.29 -22.46 -14.47
C ALA A 338 42.03 -20.98 -14.83
N ARG A 339 40.92 -20.69 -15.52
CA ARG A 339 40.46 -19.35 -15.94
C ARG A 339 38.99 -19.20 -15.65
N ALA A 340 38.58 -17.96 -15.31
CA ALA A 340 37.18 -17.64 -15.08
C ALA A 340 36.36 -17.59 -16.37
N ASN A 341 36.97 -17.17 -17.48
CA ASN A 341 36.37 -17.11 -18.84
C ASN A 341 35.03 -16.40 -18.89
N ILE A 342 34.95 -15.22 -18.27
CA ILE A 342 33.75 -14.39 -18.25
C ILE A 342 33.86 -13.32 -19.33
N SER A 343 32.91 -13.31 -20.28
CA SER A 343 32.92 -12.48 -21.49
C SER A 343 32.02 -11.25 -21.41
N GLN A 344 31.67 -10.75 -20.22
CA GLN A 344 30.85 -9.54 -20.05
C GLN A 344 31.67 -8.29 -20.42
N GLU A 345 30.93 -7.23 -20.88
CA GLU A 345 31.57 -5.96 -21.29
C GLU A 345 31.53 -4.89 -20.18
N ASP A 346 30.96 -5.21 -19.02
CA ASP A 346 30.84 -4.35 -17.84
C ASP A 346 32.06 -4.43 -16.92
N GLU A 347 31.99 -3.81 -15.74
CA GLU A 347 33.03 -3.78 -14.72
C GLU A 347 33.36 -5.20 -14.20
N VAL A 348 32.35 -6.08 -14.16
CA VAL A 348 32.55 -7.48 -13.77
C VAL A 348 33.36 -8.24 -14.81
N GLY A 349 33.08 -8.01 -16.08
CA GLY A 349 33.85 -8.56 -17.17
C GLY A 349 35.29 -8.00 -17.25
N MET A 350 35.47 -6.71 -16.94
CA MET A 350 36.80 -6.11 -16.83
C MET A 350 37.61 -6.74 -15.69
N LEU A 351 36.98 -6.92 -14.51
CA LEU A 351 37.60 -7.58 -13.37
C LEU A 351 38.00 -9.02 -13.70
N ALA A 352 37.14 -9.77 -14.40
CA ALA A 352 37.42 -11.14 -14.79
C ALA A 352 38.59 -11.25 -15.77
N ARG A 353 38.66 -10.35 -16.77
CA ARG A 353 39.82 -10.31 -17.69
C ARG A 353 41.13 -9.98 -16.98
N THR A 354 41.10 -9.04 -16.03
CA THR A 354 42.26 -8.71 -15.20
C THR A 354 42.69 -9.90 -14.34
N PHE A 355 41.73 -10.61 -13.77
CA PHE A 355 41.97 -11.80 -12.99
C PHE A 355 42.59 -12.93 -13.84
N ASP A 356 42.06 -13.20 -15.03
CA ASP A 356 42.59 -14.21 -15.95
C ASP A 356 43.99 -13.80 -16.44
N GLY A 357 44.27 -12.53 -16.64
CA GLY A 357 45.61 -12.03 -16.95
C GLY A 357 46.62 -12.23 -15.82
N MET A 358 46.21 -12.05 -14.55
CA MET A 358 47.03 -12.38 -13.40
C MET A 358 47.33 -13.90 -13.32
N ALA A 359 46.31 -14.73 -13.56
CA ALA A 359 46.45 -16.18 -13.58
C ALA A 359 47.44 -16.63 -14.66
N GLU A 360 47.39 -16.06 -15.86
CA GLU A 360 48.31 -16.33 -16.95
C GLU A 360 49.76 -15.95 -16.59
N ALA A 361 49.95 -14.78 -16.00
CA ALA A 361 51.27 -14.33 -15.55
C ALA A 361 51.84 -15.28 -14.49
N LEU A 362 51.02 -15.73 -13.56
CA LEU A 362 51.42 -16.70 -12.51
C LEU A 362 51.78 -18.04 -13.12
N GLU A 363 50.95 -18.59 -14.00
CA GLU A 363 51.24 -19.85 -14.74
C GLU A 363 52.61 -19.81 -15.47
N LYS A 364 52.85 -18.71 -16.19
CA LYS A 364 54.13 -18.51 -16.89
C LYS A 364 55.32 -18.46 -15.92
N GLN A 365 55.14 -17.74 -14.81
CA GLN A 365 56.22 -17.63 -13.82
C GLN A 365 56.53 -18.97 -13.13
N VAL A 366 55.49 -19.75 -12.76
CA VAL A 366 55.66 -21.07 -12.22
C VAL A 366 56.27 -22.02 -13.23
N GLY A 367 55.87 -21.93 -14.51
CA GLY A 367 56.45 -22.71 -15.60
C GLY A 367 57.94 -22.44 -15.75
N LEU A 368 58.37 -21.19 -15.81
CA LEU A 368 59.78 -20.81 -15.88
C LEU A 368 60.60 -21.30 -14.70
N LEU A 369 60.04 -21.17 -13.48
CA LEU A 369 60.73 -21.69 -12.31
C LEU A 369 60.90 -23.24 -12.36
N SER A 370 59.90 -23.92 -12.90
CA SER A 370 59.95 -25.39 -13.08
C SER A 370 61.02 -25.77 -14.12
N GLU A 371 61.16 -25.00 -15.24
CA GLU A 371 62.21 -25.21 -16.22
C GLU A 371 63.60 -25.00 -15.60
N TYR A 372 63.81 -23.88 -14.90
CA TYR A 372 65.10 -23.63 -14.22
C TYR A 372 65.42 -24.73 -13.20
N ARG A 373 64.46 -25.21 -12.48
CA ARG A 373 64.63 -26.32 -11.54
C ARG A 373 65.06 -27.58 -12.26
N LYS A 374 64.41 -27.94 -13.39
CA LYS A 374 64.75 -29.08 -14.20
C LYS A 374 66.17 -28.95 -14.76
N PHE A 375 66.53 -27.81 -15.29
CA PHE A 375 67.90 -27.54 -15.78
C PHE A 375 68.96 -27.82 -14.72
N PHE A 376 68.72 -27.36 -13.50
CA PHE A 376 69.62 -27.60 -12.37
C PHE A 376 69.70 -29.09 -12.00
N GLU A 377 68.59 -29.76 -11.97
CA GLU A 377 68.51 -31.17 -11.51
C GLU A 377 69.04 -32.19 -12.54
N VAL A 378 68.77 -31.98 -13.83
CA VAL A 378 69.15 -32.92 -14.88
C VAL A 378 70.56 -32.68 -15.44
N SER A 379 71.19 -31.58 -15.10
CA SER A 379 72.55 -31.30 -15.55
C SER A 379 73.52 -32.42 -15.28
N ILE A 380 74.35 -32.75 -16.26
CA ILE A 380 75.47 -33.69 -16.13
C ILE A 380 76.59 -33.04 -15.34
N ASP A 381 76.78 -31.71 -15.51
CA ASP A 381 77.79 -30.99 -14.73
C ASP A 381 77.33 -30.78 -13.28
N MET A 382 78.26 -30.75 -12.40
CA MET A 382 78.03 -30.45 -10.98
C MET A 382 77.74 -28.98 -10.80
N LEU A 383 76.45 -28.61 -10.58
CA LEU A 383 76.02 -27.25 -10.35
C LEU A 383 75.81 -27.00 -8.88
N CYS A 384 76.38 -25.94 -8.35
CA CYS A 384 76.15 -25.57 -6.95
C CYS A 384 75.97 -24.04 -6.76
N ILE A 385 75.27 -23.71 -5.68
CA ILE A 385 75.28 -22.40 -5.07
C ILE A 385 76.02 -22.58 -3.75
N ALA A 386 77.14 -21.89 -3.57
CA ALA A 386 77.91 -21.85 -2.33
C ALA A 386 77.82 -20.46 -1.69
N GLY A 387 78.11 -20.36 -0.43
CA GLY A 387 78.26 -19.09 0.25
C GLY A 387 79.77 -18.72 0.44
N THR A 388 80.03 -17.45 0.60
CA THR A 388 81.39 -16.94 0.99
C THR A 388 81.77 -17.39 2.43
N ASP A 389 80.80 -17.96 3.14
CA ASP A 389 81.00 -18.61 4.45
C ASP A 389 81.62 -20.05 4.35
N GLY A 390 81.91 -20.52 3.15
CA GLY A 390 82.54 -21.81 2.91
C GLY A 390 81.58 -22.96 2.83
N TYR A 391 80.27 -22.79 2.82
CA TYR A 391 79.29 -23.90 2.77
C TYR A 391 78.55 -23.91 1.44
N PHE A 392 78.24 -25.09 0.96
CA PHE A 392 77.27 -25.26 -0.11
C PHE A 392 75.86 -24.86 0.41
N LYS A 393 75.13 -24.09 -0.34
CA LYS A 393 73.72 -23.72 -0.09
C LYS A 393 72.76 -24.57 -0.89
N ARG A 394 73.22 -25.02 -2.07
CA ARG A 394 72.46 -25.92 -2.92
C ARG A 394 73.45 -26.65 -3.85
N VAL A 395 73.22 -27.93 -4.06
CA VAL A 395 73.97 -28.73 -5.04
C VAL A 395 72.97 -29.52 -5.88
N ASN A 396 73.30 -29.82 -7.12
CA ASN A 396 72.47 -30.64 -7.99
C ASN A 396 72.81 -32.12 -7.83
N PRO A 397 71.98 -33.06 -8.32
CA PRO A 397 72.24 -34.52 -8.20
C PRO A 397 73.54 -35.00 -8.83
N ALA A 398 74.18 -34.21 -9.73
CA ALA A 398 75.48 -34.61 -10.32
C ALA A 398 76.56 -34.68 -9.28
N PHE A 399 76.58 -33.91 -8.22
CA PHE A 399 77.50 -34.01 -7.09
C PHE A 399 77.47 -35.40 -6.43
N SER A 400 76.23 -35.86 -6.19
CA SER A 400 76.06 -37.20 -5.56
C SER A 400 76.51 -38.31 -6.53
N ARG A 401 76.24 -38.20 -7.82
CA ARG A 401 76.66 -39.18 -8.84
C ARG A 401 78.16 -39.21 -8.98
N GLU A 402 78.83 -38.05 -8.97
CA GLU A 402 80.24 -37.93 -9.15
C GLU A 402 81.07 -38.16 -7.88
N LEU A 403 80.71 -37.59 -6.78
CA LEU A 403 81.49 -37.65 -5.54
C LEU A 403 81.00 -38.71 -4.52
N GLY A 404 79.76 -39.23 -4.75
CA GLY A 404 79.17 -40.23 -3.86
C GLY A 404 78.59 -39.74 -2.56
N TRP A 405 78.69 -38.43 -2.23
CA TRP A 405 78.15 -37.83 -1.06
C TRP A 405 76.63 -37.54 -1.31
N THR A 406 75.79 -37.69 -0.28
CA THR A 406 74.45 -37.23 -0.34
C THR A 406 74.39 -35.68 -0.32
N GLN A 407 73.30 -35.07 -0.82
CA GLN A 407 73.11 -33.63 -0.81
C GLN A 407 73.20 -33.07 0.62
N ASP A 408 72.54 -33.71 1.58
CA ASP A 408 72.55 -33.30 2.99
C ASP A 408 73.95 -33.33 3.61
N GLU A 409 74.78 -34.40 3.31
CA GLU A 409 76.14 -34.47 3.75
C GLU A 409 77.03 -33.36 3.19
N LEU A 410 76.80 -32.97 1.95
CA LEU A 410 77.52 -31.84 1.31
C LEU A 410 77.15 -30.46 1.88
N LEU A 411 75.85 -30.26 2.20
CA LEU A 411 75.35 -28.99 2.76
C LEU A 411 75.75 -28.82 4.25
N ALA A 412 75.96 -29.93 4.98
CA ALA A 412 76.20 -29.90 6.40
C ALA A 412 77.67 -29.58 6.80
N ARG A 413 78.64 -29.56 5.84
CA ARG A 413 80.04 -29.31 6.11
C ARG A 413 80.63 -28.22 5.22
N PRO A 414 81.69 -27.58 5.67
CA PRO A 414 82.45 -26.69 4.82
C PRO A 414 82.97 -27.46 3.57
N PHE A 415 82.88 -26.87 2.36
CA PHE A 415 83.34 -27.52 1.17
C PHE A 415 84.88 -27.59 1.14
N LEU A 416 85.62 -26.83 1.98
CA LEU A 416 87.03 -26.91 2.16
C LEU A 416 87.44 -28.26 2.79
N ASP A 417 86.62 -28.90 3.63
CA ASP A 417 86.86 -30.22 4.23
C ASP A 417 86.92 -31.34 3.18
N LEU A 418 86.39 -31.02 1.99
CA LEU A 418 86.38 -31.96 0.86
C LEU A 418 87.50 -31.66 -0.13
N VAL A 419 88.29 -30.62 0.10
CA VAL A 419 89.45 -30.28 -0.75
C VAL A 419 90.69 -31.01 -0.23
N HIS A 420 91.53 -31.49 -1.16
CA HIS A 420 92.79 -32.13 -0.82
C HIS A 420 93.75 -31.14 -0.08
N GLU A 421 94.45 -31.59 0.92
CA GLU A 421 95.31 -30.74 1.77
C GLU A 421 96.23 -29.79 0.98
N ASP A 422 96.88 -30.28 -0.08
CA ASP A 422 97.79 -29.49 -0.92
C ASP A 422 97.07 -28.40 -1.69
N ASP A 423 95.72 -28.53 -1.95
CA ASP A 423 94.94 -27.64 -2.77
C ASP A 423 94.16 -26.64 -1.93
N VAL A 424 94.11 -26.76 -0.57
CA VAL A 424 93.39 -25.88 0.33
C VAL A 424 93.82 -24.43 0.19
N ALA A 425 95.15 -24.18 0.19
CA ALA A 425 95.68 -22.82 0.14
C ALA A 425 95.32 -22.13 -1.17
N SER A 426 95.43 -22.81 -2.31
CA SER A 426 95.01 -22.26 -3.60
C SER A 426 93.47 -22.03 -3.71
N THR A 427 92.73 -22.95 -3.10
CA THR A 427 91.25 -22.83 -3.05
C THR A 427 90.84 -21.62 -2.22
N LEU A 428 91.42 -21.35 -1.09
CA LEU A 428 91.16 -20.18 -0.26
C LEU A 428 91.44 -18.85 -0.98
N LEU A 429 92.55 -18.77 -1.73
CA LEU A 429 92.90 -17.65 -2.54
C LEU A 429 91.86 -17.39 -3.63
N GLU A 430 91.32 -18.44 -4.21
CA GLU A 430 90.27 -18.34 -5.22
C GLU A 430 88.92 -17.90 -4.63
N ILE A 431 88.59 -18.35 -3.44
CA ILE A 431 87.38 -17.93 -2.68
C ILE A 431 87.49 -16.44 -2.33
N GLU A 432 88.65 -15.96 -1.88
CA GLU A 432 88.92 -14.59 -1.57
C GLU A 432 88.77 -13.69 -2.78
N LYS A 433 89.26 -14.12 -3.93
CA LYS A 433 89.09 -13.45 -5.25
C LYS A 433 87.60 -13.38 -5.60
N LEU A 434 86.86 -14.47 -5.43
CA LEU A 434 85.41 -14.51 -5.63
C LEU A 434 84.66 -13.55 -4.68
N ALA A 435 85.02 -13.56 -3.39
CA ALA A 435 84.45 -12.62 -2.43
C ALA A 435 84.72 -11.17 -2.77
N GLY A 436 85.83 -10.85 -3.46
CA GLY A 436 86.16 -9.58 -4.04
C GLY A 436 85.41 -9.21 -5.32
N GLY A 437 84.49 -10.06 -5.77
CA GLY A 437 83.62 -9.80 -6.98
C GLY A 437 84.22 -10.24 -8.31
N SER A 438 85.39 -10.92 -8.31
CA SER A 438 86.04 -11.34 -9.54
C SER A 438 85.65 -12.81 -9.87
N PRO A 439 85.18 -13.16 -11.08
CA PRO A 439 84.79 -14.49 -11.40
C PRO A 439 86.00 -15.43 -11.52
N THR A 440 85.81 -16.70 -11.16
CA THR A 440 86.79 -17.79 -11.35
C THR A 440 86.51 -18.49 -12.67
N ILE A 441 87.56 -18.64 -13.49
CA ILE A 441 87.50 -19.37 -14.73
C ILE A 441 88.63 -20.40 -14.75
N ARG A 442 88.30 -21.71 -14.89
CA ARG A 442 89.23 -22.83 -14.98
C ARG A 442 90.17 -23.00 -13.75
N PHE A 443 89.57 -23.01 -12.59
CA PHE A 443 90.27 -23.36 -11.37
C PHE A 443 90.18 -24.92 -11.16
N ASP A 444 91.27 -25.56 -10.99
CA ASP A 444 91.31 -27.02 -10.80
C ASP A 444 91.80 -27.36 -9.36
N ASN A 445 91.07 -28.25 -8.69
CA ASN A 445 91.46 -28.75 -7.42
C ASN A 445 90.97 -30.23 -7.24
N ARG A 446 91.53 -30.95 -6.25
CA ARG A 446 91.11 -32.29 -5.89
C ARG A 446 90.04 -32.29 -4.87
N PHE A 447 88.93 -32.95 -5.14
CA PHE A 447 87.82 -33.08 -4.24
C PHE A 447 87.69 -34.55 -3.73
N LEU A 448 87.50 -34.72 -2.42
CA LEU A 448 87.34 -35.97 -1.75
C LEU A 448 86.01 -36.64 -2.07
N CYS A 449 86.05 -37.87 -2.56
CA CYS A 449 84.90 -38.72 -2.76
C CYS A 449 84.55 -39.48 -1.46
N ARG A 450 83.32 -39.95 -1.34
CA ARG A 450 82.84 -40.68 -0.19
C ARG A 450 83.63 -42.02 0.05
N ASP A 451 84.15 -42.62 -1.01
CA ASP A 451 84.95 -43.81 -0.97
C ASP A 451 86.43 -43.57 -0.56
N GLY A 452 86.74 -42.31 -0.21
CA GLY A 452 88.11 -41.92 0.18
C GLY A 452 89.04 -41.57 -1.01
N SER A 453 88.62 -41.71 -2.25
CA SER A 453 89.40 -41.33 -3.44
C SER A 453 89.25 -39.80 -3.71
N TYR A 454 90.22 -39.28 -4.46
CA TYR A 454 90.13 -37.88 -4.91
C TYR A 454 89.88 -37.85 -6.40
N LYS A 455 89.00 -36.83 -6.82
CA LYS A 455 88.76 -36.55 -8.23
C LYS A 455 89.19 -35.13 -8.54
N TRP A 456 89.83 -34.93 -9.67
CA TRP A 456 90.12 -33.63 -10.19
C TRP A 456 88.83 -32.94 -10.70
N LEU A 457 88.51 -31.78 -10.14
CA LEU A 457 87.38 -30.96 -10.55
C LEU A 457 87.90 -29.66 -11.11
N ARG A 458 87.35 -29.26 -12.26
CA ARG A 458 87.51 -27.93 -12.86
C ARG A 458 86.32 -27.07 -12.56
N TRP A 459 86.55 -25.94 -11.91
CA TRP A 459 85.55 -25.00 -11.47
C TRP A 459 85.51 -23.77 -12.34
N ASN A 460 84.30 -23.32 -12.68
CA ASN A 460 83.97 -21.96 -13.09
C ASN A 460 82.96 -21.44 -12.06
N ALA A 461 83.23 -20.29 -11.51
CA ALA A 461 82.36 -19.69 -10.46
C ALA A 461 82.13 -18.19 -10.73
N TYR A 462 80.90 -17.81 -10.51
CA TYR A 462 80.45 -16.42 -10.61
C TYR A 462 79.96 -15.97 -9.23
N PRO A 463 80.52 -14.90 -8.67
CA PRO A 463 80.07 -14.32 -7.41
C PRO A 463 78.87 -13.41 -7.64
N GLU A 464 77.95 -13.43 -6.66
CA GLU A 464 76.89 -12.44 -6.48
C GLU A 464 77.17 -11.66 -5.18
N PRO A 465 77.92 -10.58 -5.25
CA PRO A 465 78.42 -9.88 -4.05
C PRO A 465 77.32 -9.40 -3.10
N GLU A 466 76.16 -8.98 -3.63
CA GLU A 466 75.04 -8.49 -2.86
C GLU A 466 74.45 -9.56 -1.92
N SER A 467 74.41 -10.80 -2.34
CA SER A 467 73.88 -11.92 -1.56
C SER A 467 74.91 -12.80 -0.88
N GLY A 468 76.21 -12.56 -1.18
CA GLY A 468 77.32 -13.44 -0.73
C GLY A 468 77.25 -14.83 -1.30
N ARG A 469 76.57 -15.01 -2.41
CA ARG A 469 76.41 -16.34 -3.09
C ARG A 469 77.42 -16.46 -4.22
N LEU A 470 77.86 -17.70 -4.39
CA LEU A 470 78.77 -18.14 -5.45
C LEU A 470 78.03 -19.14 -6.33
N TYR A 471 77.78 -18.84 -7.56
CA TYR A 471 77.16 -19.79 -8.53
C TYR A 471 78.30 -20.51 -9.27
N SER A 472 78.43 -21.82 -9.05
CA SER A 472 79.60 -22.55 -9.53
C SER A 472 79.21 -23.78 -10.33
N ILE A 473 80.01 -24.07 -11.34
CA ILE A 473 79.94 -25.26 -12.16
C ILE A 473 81.24 -25.98 -12.01
N ALA A 474 81.17 -27.27 -11.65
CA ALA A 474 82.35 -28.17 -11.62
C ALA A 474 82.20 -29.28 -12.64
N ARG A 475 83.33 -29.66 -13.27
CA ARG A 475 83.44 -30.80 -14.17
C ARG A 475 84.59 -31.68 -13.73
N ARG A 476 84.42 -32.94 -13.86
CA ARG A 476 85.52 -33.89 -13.69
C ARG A 476 86.49 -33.68 -14.86
N THR A 477 87.76 -33.51 -14.56
CA THR A 477 88.83 -33.50 -15.52
C THR A 477 89.54 -34.85 -15.48
N GLY A 478 90.00 -35.35 -16.65
CA GLY A 478 90.96 -36.43 -16.70
C GLY A 478 92.27 -35.97 -16.08
N VAL A 479 93.14 -36.92 -15.67
CA VAL A 479 94.43 -36.63 -15.05
C VAL A 479 95.11 -35.47 -15.81
N SER A 480 95.47 -34.39 -15.09
CA SER A 480 96.23 -33.29 -15.65
C SER A 480 97.52 -33.78 -16.21
N GLU A 481 97.71 -33.70 -17.51
CA GLU A 481 99.06 -33.66 -18.04
C GLU A 481 99.72 -32.43 -17.48
N ALA A 482 100.47 -32.60 -16.40
CA ALA A 482 101.40 -31.58 -15.92
C ALA A 482 102.35 -31.28 -17.07
N SER A 483 102.17 -30.13 -17.66
CA SER A 483 103.11 -29.58 -18.58
C SER A 483 104.43 -29.34 -17.84
N SER A 484 105.38 -30.00 -18.29
CA SER A 484 106.80 -29.80 -17.98
C SER A 484 107.23 -28.37 -18.12
#